data_13cde6f6adfa4cbfb89becfac58f8b5b
#
_entry.id   13cde6f6adfa4cbfb89becfac58f8b5b
#
_cell.length_a   1.000
_cell.length_b   1.000
_cell.length_c   1.000
_cell.angle_alpha   90.00
_cell.angle_beta   90.00
_cell.angle_gamma   90.00
#
_symmetry.space_group_name_H-M   'P 1'
#
loop_
_entity.id
_entity.type
_entity.pdbx_description
1 polymer ?
#
loop_
_entity_poly.entity_id
_entity_poly.type
_entity_poly.pdbx_seq_one_letter_code
_entity_poly.pdbx_strand_id
1 'polypeptide(L)'
;MARSSDSTAARPREYLFDNCKALLILLVVIGHFVEPSSEFQDNPLLYDIKWGIYSFHMPAFVFISGYFSKKKASLRKLFGSIAIPYFTYEILYYLLYLLPDKETGFYFARPKFSLWYLMALFFWRLLSPVILKIPGHMVLMTVAGLLIGCSELDNFLSIPRILYFFPFFLAGLHFDSSLLYRLRTPGKRLISLGLLGGYLVFLFTDNFHRNLTPWIFYGRYSYHDMGLSAPEGAAIRLLCYAFSFLLLFLLLLVLPDSPSRFSVLGERTLAIYICHGYVFSILRYGTGLLDNVRGAVYFAAIGGAGAVX
;
A
#
# COMPACT_ATOMS: atom_id res chain seq x y z
N MET A 1 30.21 -6.07 -43.46
CA MET A 1 29.15 -5.40 -42.64
C MET A 1 28.60 -6.42 -41.67
N ALA A 2 29.09 -6.40 -40.44
CA ALA A 2 28.60 -7.28 -39.35
C ALA A 2 27.43 -6.60 -38.67
N ARG A 3 26.24 -7.19 -38.75
CA ARG A 3 25.07 -6.77 -37.97
C ARG A 3 25.36 -7.06 -36.50
N SER A 4 25.54 -6.02 -35.69
CA SER A 4 25.56 -6.17 -34.24
C SER A 4 24.16 -6.62 -33.81
N SER A 5 24.03 -7.86 -33.41
CA SER A 5 22.83 -8.37 -32.76
C SER A 5 22.79 -7.74 -31.33
N ASP A 6 22.11 -6.64 -31.22
CA ASP A 6 21.81 -6.05 -29.91
C ASP A 6 20.76 -6.96 -29.25
N SER A 7 21.21 -8.03 -28.62
CA SER A 7 20.34 -8.90 -27.83
C SER A 7 20.01 -8.14 -26.54
N THR A 8 18.88 -7.44 -26.53
CA THR A 8 18.26 -6.97 -25.30
C THR A 8 17.80 -8.19 -24.50
N ALA A 9 18.75 -8.86 -23.84
CA ALA A 9 18.41 -9.94 -22.92
C ALA A 9 17.45 -9.39 -21.86
N ALA A 10 16.24 -9.93 -21.81
CA ALA A 10 15.26 -9.58 -20.80
C ALA A 10 15.90 -9.83 -19.42
N ARG A 11 15.77 -8.86 -18.50
CA ARG A 11 16.29 -9.07 -17.15
C ARG A 11 15.68 -10.33 -16.56
N PRO A 12 16.49 -11.16 -15.89
CA PRO A 12 15.94 -12.35 -15.23
C PRO A 12 14.84 -11.91 -14.26
N ARG A 13 13.77 -12.67 -14.24
CA ARG A 13 12.59 -12.39 -13.43
C ARG A 13 12.91 -12.53 -11.95
N GLU A 14 12.53 -11.55 -11.16
CA GLU A 14 12.78 -11.52 -9.72
C GLU A 14 11.55 -12.02 -8.96
N TYR A 15 11.43 -13.33 -8.81
CA TYR A 15 10.29 -14.00 -8.17
C TYR A 15 10.05 -13.50 -6.74
N LEU A 16 11.10 -13.09 -6.03
CA LEU A 16 10.95 -12.51 -4.69
C LEU A 16 9.95 -11.35 -4.68
N PHE A 17 10.10 -10.41 -5.63
CA PHE A 17 9.20 -9.26 -5.69
C PHE A 17 7.82 -9.63 -6.21
N ASP A 18 7.70 -10.64 -7.08
CA ASP A 18 6.38 -11.14 -7.51
C ASP A 18 5.65 -11.79 -6.33
N ASN A 19 6.34 -12.60 -5.54
CA ASN A 19 5.76 -13.21 -4.34
C ASN A 19 5.39 -12.15 -3.29
N CYS A 20 6.23 -11.12 -3.14
CA CYS A 20 5.93 -10.01 -2.25
C CYS A 20 4.68 -9.26 -2.70
N LYS A 21 4.59 -8.90 -3.99
CA LYS A 21 3.39 -8.24 -4.55
C LYS A 21 2.14 -9.10 -4.38
N ALA A 22 2.26 -10.42 -4.56
CA ALA A 22 1.16 -11.37 -4.37
C ALA A 22 0.63 -11.32 -2.93
N LEU A 23 1.54 -11.39 -1.96
CA LEU A 23 1.15 -11.27 -0.55
C LEU A 23 0.50 -9.91 -0.27
N LEU A 24 1.14 -8.84 -0.74
CA LEU A 24 0.66 -7.48 -0.45
C LEU A 24 -0.71 -7.21 -1.07
N ILE A 25 -0.99 -7.71 -2.30
CA ILE A 25 -2.31 -7.49 -2.91
C ILE A 25 -3.40 -8.28 -2.16
N LEU A 26 -3.08 -9.46 -1.65
CA LEU A 26 -4.01 -10.20 -0.78
C LEU A 26 -4.30 -9.40 0.50
N LEU A 27 -3.25 -8.81 1.10
CA LEU A 27 -3.43 -7.97 2.29
C LEU A 27 -4.25 -6.70 1.99
N VAL A 28 -4.11 -6.12 0.79
CA VAL A 28 -4.95 -4.98 0.36
C VAL A 28 -6.42 -5.40 0.34
N VAL A 29 -6.73 -6.54 -0.28
CA VAL A 29 -8.11 -7.05 -0.37
C VAL A 29 -8.64 -7.30 1.05
N ILE A 30 -7.92 -8.08 1.86
CA ILE A 30 -8.33 -8.39 3.23
C ILE A 30 -8.53 -7.10 4.04
N GLY A 31 -7.57 -6.17 3.99
CA GLY A 31 -7.63 -4.91 4.72
C GLY A 31 -8.89 -4.09 4.41
N HIS A 32 -9.25 -3.99 3.13
CA HIS A 32 -10.47 -3.28 2.73
C HIS A 32 -11.74 -4.01 3.16
N PHE A 33 -11.75 -5.34 3.09
CA PHE A 33 -12.93 -6.11 3.47
C PHE A 33 -13.15 -6.14 4.99
N VAL A 34 -12.08 -6.11 5.80
CA VAL A 34 -12.22 -6.02 7.27
C VAL A 34 -12.61 -4.63 7.74
N GLU A 35 -12.24 -3.58 6.96
CA GLU A 35 -12.34 -2.18 7.42
C GLU A 35 -13.74 -1.77 7.89
N PRO A 36 -14.86 -2.11 7.18
CA PRO A 36 -16.19 -1.66 7.62
C PRO A 36 -16.64 -2.18 8.99
N SER A 37 -16.15 -3.37 9.39
CA SER A 37 -16.56 -4.00 10.66
C SER A 37 -15.43 -4.04 11.69
N SER A 38 -14.38 -3.22 11.51
CA SER A 38 -13.18 -3.25 12.35
C SER A 38 -13.15 -2.16 13.42
N GLU A 39 -14.31 -1.79 13.96
CA GLU A 39 -14.34 -0.91 15.14
C GLU A 39 -13.87 -1.73 16.35
N PHE A 40 -12.94 -1.15 17.13
CA PHE A 40 -12.29 -1.90 18.22
C PHE A 40 -13.30 -2.45 19.23
N GLN A 41 -14.29 -1.64 19.60
CA GLN A 41 -15.26 -2.03 20.61
C GLN A 41 -16.14 -3.21 20.18
N ASP A 42 -16.44 -3.29 18.88
CA ASP A 42 -17.30 -4.33 18.33
C ASP A 42 -16.53 -5.60 17.92
N ASN A 43 -15.35 -5.42 17.31
CA ASN A 43 -14.57 -6.52 16.75
C ASN A 43 -13.06 -6.33 16.97
N PRO A 44 -12.57 -6.58 18.19
CA PRO A 44 -11.14 -6.40 18.51
C PRO A 44 -10.24 -7.19 17.55
N LEU A 45 -10.61 -8.40 17.19
CA LEU A 45 -9.81 -9.24 16.28
C LEU A 45 -9.67 -8.59 14.89
N LEU A 46 -10.75 -8.05 14.34
CA LEU A 46 -10.71 -7.38 13.03
C LEU A 46 -9.91 -6.07 13.13
N TYR A 47 -9.99 -5.38 14.26
CA TYR A 47 -9.18 -4.19 14.52
C TYR A 47 -7.68 -4.55 14.51
N ASP A 48 -7.29 -5.61 15.20
CA ASP A 48 -5.90 -6.07 15.27
C ASP A 48 -5.39 -6.48 13.88
N ILE A 49 -6.21 -7.21 13.12
CA ILE A 49 -5.89 -7.58 11.73
C ILE A 49 -5.68 -6.32 10.87
N LYS A 50 -6.60 -5.36 10.95
CA LYS A 50 -6.51 -4.08 10.24
C LYS A 50 -5.23 -3.34 10.63
N TRP A 51 -4.96 -3.21 11.93
CA TRP A 51 -3.77 -2.53 12.45
C TRP A 51 -2.50 -3.19 11.89
N GLY A 52 -2.45 -4.51 11.96
CA GLY A 52 -1.32 -5.29 11.45
C GLY A 52 -1.09 -5.08 9.96
N ILE A 53 -2.15 -5.15 9.16
CA ILE A 53 -2.05 -4.96 7.69
C ILE A 53 -1.58 -3.54 7.37
N TYR A 54 -2.26 -2.53 7.94
CA TYR A 54 -2.02 -1.13 7.57
C TYR A 54 -0.64 -0.63 8.02
N SER A 55 -0.03 -1.27 9.03
CA SER A 55 1.29 -0.87 9.52
C SER A 55 2.41 -1.00 8.48
N PHE A 56 2.25 -1.84 7.44
CA PHE A 56 3.34 -2.04 6.49
C PHE A 56 2.93 -2.28 5.04
N HIS A 57 1.67 -2.70 4.74
CA HIS A 57 1.35 -3.17 3.38
C HIS A 57 1.51 -2.07 2.32
N MET A 58 1.00 -0.85 2.58
CA MET A 58 1.14 0.24 1.61
C MET A 58 2.58 0.77 1.55
N PRO A 59 3.29 0.99 2.66
CA PRO A 59 4.74 1.25 2.59
C PRO A 59 5.49 0.25 1.71
N ALA A 60 5.23 -1.04 1.89
CA ALA A 60 5.90 -2.09 1.10
C ALA A 60 5.51 -2.02 -0.38
N PHE A 61 4.21 -1.83 -0.69
CA PHE A 61 3.75 -1.67 -2.09
C PHE A 61 4.41 -0.48 -2.76
N VAL A 62 4.47 0.66 -2.07
CA VAL A 62 5.05 1.89 -2.60
C VAL A 62 6.56 1.72 -2.81
N PHE A 63 7.26 1.07 -1.87
CA PHE A 63 8.69 0.74 -2.01
C PHE A 63 8.94 -0.11 -3.26
N ILE A 64 8.14 -1.18 -3.46
CA ILE A 64 8.28 -2.05 -4.64
C ILE A 64 8.00 -1.25 -5.92
N SER A 65 7.03 -0.35 -5.89
CA SER A 65 6.73 0.52 -7.05
C SER A 65 7.89 1.44 -7.37
N GLY A 66 8.58 1.96 -6.35
CA GLY A 66 9.82 2.71 -6.53
C GLY A 66 10.89 1.85 -7.17
N TYR A 67 11.10 0.64 -6.65
CA TYR A 67 12.11 -0.29 -7.17
C TYR A 67 11.93 -0.56 -8.68
N PHE A 68 10.68 -0.76 -9.12
CA PHE A 68 10.40 -1.00 -10.55
C PHE A 68 10.31 0.29 -11.38
N SER A 69 10.46 1.48 -10.74
CA SER A 69 10.37 2.77 -11.43
C SER A 69 11.73 3.42 -11.72
N LYS A 70 12.84 2.67 -11.58
CA LYS A 70 14.21 3.17 -11.80
C LYS A 70 14.43 3.75 -13.19
N LYS A 71 13.75 3.20 -14.21
CA LYS A 71 13.82 3.75 -15.57
C LYS A 71 12.82 4.89 -15.69
N LYS A 72 13.32 6.06 -16.15
CA LYS A 72 12.46 7.20 -16.44
C LYS A 72 11.41 6.82 -17.48
N ALA A 73 10.16 7.16 -17.22
CA ALA A 73 9.10 7.01 -18.19
C ALA A 73 8.84 8.36 -18.87
N SER A 74 8.57 8.35 -20.17
CA SER A 74 8.13 9.54 -20.86
C SER A 74 6.74 9.97 -20.35
N LEU A 75 6.42 11.25 -20.47
CA LEU A 75 5.10 11.77 -20.09
C LEU A 75 3.98 11.00 -20.81
N ARG A 76 4.16 10.76 -22.12
CA ARG A 76 3.19 10.00 -22.92
C ARG A 76 2.93 8.61 -22.29
N LYS A 77 3.99 7.94 -21.83
CA LYS A 77 3.87 6.62 -21.18
C LYS A 77 3.15 6.72 -19.84
N LEU A 78 3.47 7.75 -19.02
CA LEU A 78 2.80 7.96 -17.74
C LEU A 78 1.31 8.22 -17.94
N PHE A 79 0.96 9.08 -18.90
CA PHE A 79 -0.45 9.35 -19.22
C PHE A 79 -1.16 8.07 -19.67
N GLY A 80 -0.60 7.33 -20.63
CA GLY A 80 -1.23 6.13 -21.16
C GLY A 80 -1.39 5.01 -20.14
N SER A 81 -0.36 4.80 -19.29
CA SER A 81 -0.35 3.64 -18.38
C SER A 81 -0.90 3.91 -16.99
N ILE A 82 -1.07 5.18 -16.59
CA ILE A 82 -1.53 5.52 -15.24
C ILE A 82 -2.70 6.51 -15.27
N ALA A 83 -2.54 7.66 -15.98
CA ALA A 83 -3.57 8.71 -15.94
C ALA A 83 -4.85 8.26 -16.64
N ILE A 84 -4.75 7.67 -17.84
CA ILE A 84 -5.95 7.17 -18.53
C ILE A 84 -6.68 6.12 -17.69
N PRO A 85 -6.04 5.05 -17.17
CA PRO A 85 -6.71 4.15 -16.24
C PRO A 85 -7.33 4.89 -15.05
N TYR A 86 -6.62 5.83 -14.43
CA TYR A 86 -7.18 6.59 -13.30
C TYR A 86 -8.52 7.24 -13.67
N PHE A 87 -8.56 8.02 -14.76
CA PHE A 87 -9.79 8.70 -15.18
C PHE A 87 -10.90 7.72 -15.58
N THR A 88 -10.54 6.64 -16.29
CA THR A 88 -11.50 5.59 -16.67
C THR A 88 -12.15 5.00 -15.43
N TYR A 89 -11.35 4.61 -14.43
CA TYR A 89 -11.89 3.97 -13.23
C TYR A 89 -12.61 4.96 -12.31
N GLU A 90 -12.24 6.24 -12.29
CA GLU A 90 -13.01 7.26 -11.58
C GLU A 90 -14.43 7.37 -12.15
N ILE A 91 -14.55 7.36 -13.49
CA ILE A 91 -15.87 7.39 -14.16
C ILE A 91 -16.65 6.12 -13.83
N LEU A 92 -16.01 4.95 -13.91
CA LEU A 92 -16.69 3.68 -13.61
C LEU A 92 -17.15 3.61 -12.15
N TYR A 93 -16.34 4.10 -11.20
CA TYR A 93 -16.76 4.19 -9.78
C TYR A 93 -17.91 5.18 -9.60
N TYR A 94 -17.89 6.28 -10.31
CA TYR A 94 -19.00 7.24 -10.27
C TYR A 94 -20.30 6.56 -10.69
N LEU A 95 -20.28 5.86 -11.84
CA LEU A 95 -21.46 5.13 -12.34
C LEU A 95 -21.90 4.04 -11.36
N LEU A 96 -20.93 3.31 -10.79
CA LEU A 96 -21.23 2.26 -9.82
C LEU A 96 -21.91 2.81 -8.56
N TYR A 97 -21.49 3.98 -8.07
CA TYR A 97 -22.06 4.59 -6.85
C TYR A 97 -23.46 5.16 -7.07
N LEU A 98 -23.84 5.46 -8.33
CA LEU A 98 -25.21 5.89 -8.62
C LEU A 98 -26.22 4.75 -8.44
N LEU A 99 -25.83 3.48 -8.57
CA LEU A 99 -26.75 2.33 -8.48
C LEU A 99 -27.35 2.18 -7.08
N PRO A 100 -26.56 2.22 -5.97
CA PRO A 100 -27.13 2.17 -4.61
C PRO A 100 -27.50 3.56 -4.06
N ASP A 101 -27.66 4.55 -4.93
CA ASP A 101 -28.00 5.94 -4.55
C ASP A 101 -27.03 6.54 -3.52
N LYS A 102 -25.76 6.18 -3.62
CA LYS A 102 -24.70 6.70 -2.76
C LYS A 102 -24.32 8.10 -3.22
N GLU A 103 -24.37 9.07 -2.31
CA GLU A 103 -23.91 10.42 -2.60
C GLU A 103 -22.51 10.41 -3.22
N THR A 104 -22.42 10.90 -4.45
CA THR A 104 -21.16 10.93 -5.18
C THR A 104 -21.18 12.08 -6.19
N GLY A 105 -19.99 12.52 -6.60
CA GLY A 105 -19.84 13.56 -7.62
C GLY A 105 -18.64 13.27 -8.51
N PHE A 106 -18.54 14.04 -9.57
CA PHE A 106 -17.40 14.02 -10.49
C PHE A 106 -16.25 14.83 -9.90
N TYR A 107 -15.54 14.25 -8.94
CA TYR A 107 -14.43 14.93 -8.24
C TYR A 107 -13.10 14.26 -8.58
N PHE A 108 -12.57 14.52 -9.77
CA PHE A 108 -11.28 13.94 -10.18
C PHE A 108 -10.12 14.31 -9.27
N ALA A 109 -10.25 15.39 -8.51
CA ALA A 109 -9.25 15.80 -7.52
C ALA A 109 -9.39 15.10 -6.17
N ARG A 110 -10.42 14.26 -5.99
CA ARG A 110 -10.65 13.50 -4.74
C ARG A 110 -10.89 12.04 -5.13
N PRO A 111 -9.81 11.27 -5.35
CA PRO A 111 -9.93 9.91 -5.87
C PRO A 111 -10.84 9.02 -5.02
N LYS A 112 -11.70 8.29 -5.70
CA LYS A 112 -12.65 7.36 -5.08
C LYS A 112 -11.92 6.10 -4.62
N PHE A 113 -12.33 5.61 -3.47
CA PHE A 113 -11.87 4.34 -2.89
C PHE A 113 -10.33 4.26 -2.91
N SER A 114 -9.79 3.23 -3.55
CA SER A 114 -8.35 2.97 -3.59
C SER A 114 -7.60 3.73 -4.70
N LEU A 115 -8.31 4.43 -5.62
CA LEU A 115 -7.70 5.06 -6.80
C LEU A 115 -6.64 6.13 -6.47
N TRP A 116 -6.59 6.57 -5.20
CA TRP A 116 -5.53 7.47 -4.70
C TRP A 116 -4.13 6.95 -5.05
N TYR A 117 -3.95 5.63 -5.07
CA TYR A 117 -2.64 5.03 -5.33
C TYR A 117 -2.18 5.25 -6.79
N LEU A 118 -3.11 5.14 -7.76
CA LEU A 118 -2.78 5.45 -9.17
C LEU A 118 -2.39 6.92 -9.32
N MET A 119 -3.15 7.83 -8.69
CA MET A 119 -2.82 9.26 -8.68
C MET A 119 -1.43 9.49 -8.06
N ALA A 120 -1.18 8.89 -6.89
CA ALA A 120 0.10 9.03 -6.20
C ALA A 120 1.25 8.46 -7.04
N LEU A 121 1.06 7.28 -7.65
CA LEU A 121 2.07 6.66 -8.51
C LEU A 121 2.43 7.55 -9.69
N PHE A 122 1.42 8.21 -10.30
CA PHE A 122 1.66 9.18 -11.38
C PHE A 122 2.58 10.30 -10.88
N PHE A 123 2.25 10.91 -9.74
CA PHE A 123 3.05 12.01 -9.19
C PHE A 123 4.43 11.56 -8.73
N TRP A 124 4.57 10.42 -8.08
CA TRP A 124 5.89 9.90 -7.67
C TRP A 124 6.79 9.72 -8.89
N ARG A 125 6.29 9.12 -9.96
CA ARG A 125 7.09 8.90 -11.18
C ARG A 125 7.37 10.20 -11.93
N LEU A 126 6.45 11.16 -11.88
CA LEU A 126 6.61 12.47 -12.51
C LEU A 126 7.64 13.32 -11.78
N LEU A 127 7.58 13.35 -10.43
CA LEU A 127 8.39 14.25 -9.61
C LEU A 127 9.77 13.67 -9.26
N SER A 128 9.91 12.34 -9.18
CA SER A 128 11.16 11.73 -8.73
C SER A 128 12.40 12.16 -9.55
N PRO A 129 12.33 12.34 -10.90
CA PRO A 129 13.54 12.78 -11.62
C PRO A 129 14.03 14.18 -11.24
N VAL A 130 13.14 15.03 -10.70
CA VAL A 130 13.49 16.36 -10.20
C VAL A 130 13.97 16.24 -8.74
N ILE A 131 13.21 15.54 -7.92
CA ILE A 131 13.50 15.36 -6.48
C ILE A 131 14.88 14.71 -6.28
N LEU A 132 15.23 13.72 -7.10
CA LEU A 132 16.51 13.01 -7.00
C LEU A 132 17.74 13.92 -7.24
N LYS A 133 17.54 15.10 -7.86
CA LYS A 133 18.63 16.07 -8.06
C LYS A 133 18.92 16.91 -6.82
N ILE A 134 18.01 16.91 -5.85
CA ILE A 134 18.13 17.71 -4.62
C ILE A 134 19.01 16.95 -3.62
N PRO A 135 20.15 17.51 -3.17
CA PRO A 135 20.92 16.87 -2.10
C PRO A 135 20.05 16.68 -0.85
N GLY A 136 20.13 15.52 -0.22
CA GLY A 136 19.33 15.24 0.96
C GLY A 136 17.84 14.99 0.69
N HIS A 137 17.47 14.66 -0.56
CA HIS A 137 16.06 14.47 -0.94
C HIS A 137 15.31 13.43 -0.06
N MET A 138 16.01 12.42 0.48
CA MET A 138 15.39 11.48 1.42
C MET A 138 14.93 12.20 2.69
N VAL A 139 15.80 13.01 3.27
CA VAL A 139 15.49 13.80 4.48
C VAL A 139 14.37 14.80 4.15
N LEU A 140 14.52 15.52 3.03
CA LEU A 140 13.54 16.52 2.59
C LEU A 140 12.14 15.89 2.48
N MET A 141 12.02 14.73 1.81
CA MET A 141 10.70 14.10 1.62
C MET A 141 10.17 13.44 2.92
N THR A 142 11.07 12.99 3.80
CA THR A 142 10.67 12.51 5.13
C THR A 142 10.08 13.67 5.94
N VAL A 143 10.78 14.82 5.97
CA VAL A 143 10.28 16.01 6.67
C VAL A 143 8.94 16.47 6.06
N ALA A 144 8.83 16.51 4.73
CA ALA A 144 7.56 16.86 4.07
C ALA A 144 6.44 15.90 4.47
N GLY A 145 6.73 14.60 4.58
CA GLY A 145 5.79 13.57 5.02
C GLY A 145 5.39 13.71 6.49
N LEU A 146 6.26 14.25 7.34
CA LEU A 146 5.90 14.58 8.72
C LEU A 146 5.05 15.86 8.76
N LEU A 147 5.46 16.91 8.06
CA LEU A 147 4.78 18.22 8.09
C LEU A 147 3.37 18.16 7.49
N ILE A 148 3.14 17.31 6.48
CA ILE A 148 1.79 17.20 5.86
C ILE A 148 0.74 16.71 6.86
N GLY A 149 1.15 16.08 7.96
CA GLY A 149 0.23 15.71 9.04
C GLY A 149 -0.40 16.89 9.75
N CYS A 150 0.16 18.11 9.60
CA CYS A 150 -0.44 19.35 10.12
C CYS A 150 -1.49 19.92 9.17
N SER A 151 -1.72 19.33 8.00
CA SER A 151 -2.59 19.86 6.95
C SER A 151 -3.96 19.20 6.97
N GLU A 152 -5.01 19.98 6.69
CA GLU A 152 -6.39 19.51 6.59
C GLU A 152 -6.82 19.25 5.14
N LEU A 153 -5.87 18.98 4.24
CA LEU A 153 -6.14 18.72 2.81
C LEU A 153 -6.96 17.44 2.57
N ASP A 154 -6.94 16.51 3.52
CA ASP A 154 -7.67 15.24 3.43
C ASP A 154 -7.31 14.50 2.13
N ASN A 155 -8.29 14.18 1.29
CA ASN A 155 -8.08 13.42 0.07
C ASN A 155 -7.84 14.27 -1.18
N PHE A 156 -7.63 15.60 -1.02
CA PHE A 156 -7.46 16.50 -2.17
C PHE A 156 -6.19 16.15 -2.94
N LEU A 157 -6.35 15.76 -4.21
CA LEU A 157 -5.27 15.31 -5.13
C LEU A 157 -4.37 14.23 -4.51
N SER A 158 -4.83 13.58 -3.44
CA SER A 158 -4.03 12.64 -2.63
C SER A 158 -2.71 13.25 -2.11
N ILE A 159 -2.60 14.57 -2.03
CA ILE A 159 -1.37 15.25 -1.62
C ILE A 159 -0.82 14.70 -0.30
N PRO A 160 -1.66 14.53 0.77
CA PRO A 160 -1.11 13.99 2.01
C PRO A 160 -0.48 12.61 1.83
N ARG A 161 -1.16 11.71 1.09
CA ARG A 161 -0.61 10.37 0.83
C ARG A 161 0.63 10.42 -0.05
N ILE A 162 0.65 11.29 -1.07
CA ILE A 162 1.81 11.45 -1.95
C ILE A 162 3.04 11.80 -1.10
N LEU A 163 2.95 12.79 -0.22
CA LEU A 163 4.06 13.23 0.60
C LEU A 163 4.41 12.20 1.67
N TYR A 164 3.40 11.63 2.33
CA TYR A 164 3.60 10.62 3.38
C TYR A 164 4.35 9.38 2.84
N PHE A 165 3.95 8.88 1.69
CA PHE A 165 4.54 7.64 1.15
C PHE A 165 5.77 7.88 0.26
N PHE A 166 6.10 9.14 -0.10
CA PHE A 166 7.25 9.42 -0.99
C PHE A 166 8.57 8.84 -0.48
N PRO A 167 8.90 8.90 0.84
CA PRO A 167 10.15 8.30 1.31
C PRO A 167 10.28 6.80 0.97
N PHE A 168 9.18 6.05 1.04
CA PHE A 168 9.19 4.64 0.67
C PHE A 168 9.44 4.45 -0.83
N PHE A 169 8.83 5.29 -1.67
CA PHE A 169 9.06 5.26 -3.12
C PHE A 169 10.53 5.55 -3.45
N LEU A 170 11.10 6.59 -2.85
CA LEU A 170 12.51 6.95 -3.05
C LEU A 170 13.44 5.85 -2.54
N ALA A 171 13.16 5.27 -1.39
CA ALA A 171 13.93 4.13 -0.87
C ALA A 171 13.95 2.97 -1.87
N GLY A 172 12.79 2.70 -2.51
CA GLY A 172 12.70 1.69 -3.56
C GLY A 172 13.54 2.05 -4.78
N LEU A 173 13.54 3.31 -5.21
CA LEU A 173 14.38 3.77 -6.33
C LEU A 173 15.88 3.54 -6.05
N HIS A 174 16.32 3.79 -4.82
CA HIS A 174 17.73 3.63 -4.42
C HIS A 174 18.11 2.19 -4.08
N PHE A 175 17.12 1.32 -3.89
CA PHE A 175 17.35 -0.02 -3.35
C PHE A 175 18.14 -0.90 -4.32
N ASP A 176 19.22 -1.53 -3.81
CA ASP A 176 19.98 -2.52 -4.53
C ASP A 176 19.63 -3.92 -4.02
N SER A 177 18.97 -4.72 -4.87
CA SER A 177 18.58 -6.08 -4.51
C SER A 177 19.79 -6.99 -4.25
N SER A 178 20.98 -6.69 -4.79
CA SER A 178 22.18 -7.49 -4.54
C SER A 178 22.53 -7.51 -3.04
N LEU A 179 22.37 -6.37 -2.35
CA LEU A 179 22.57 -6.30 -0.90
C LEU A 179 21.59 -7.20 -0.16
N LEU A 180 20.33 -7.19 -0.56
CA LEU A 180 19.30 -8.05 0.03
C LEU A 180 19.68 -9.53 -0.10
N TYR A 181 20.08 -9.95 -1.29
CA TYR A 181 20.46 -11.36 -1.51
C TYR A 181 21.66 -11.79 -0.66
N ARG A 182 22.63 -10.89 -0.44
CA ARG A 182 23.76 -11.16 0.48
C ARG A 182 23.29 -11.29 1.94
N LEU A 183 22.24 -10.56 2.32
CA LEU A 183 21.70 -10.59 3.68
C LEU A 183 20.81 -11.81 3.93
N ARG A 184 20.34 -12.52 2.91
CA ARG A 184 19.40 -13.65 3.02
C ARG A 184 20.11 -14.94 3.44
N THR A 185 20.77 -14.94 4.60
CA THR A 185 21.37 -16.14 5.18
C THR A 185 20.33 -16.91 6.02
N PRO A 186 20.49 -18.23 6.19
CA PRO A 186 19.54 -19.02 7.00
C PRO A 186 19.32 -18.44 8.40
N GLY A 187 20.40 -18.01 9.07
CA GLY A 187 20.30 -17.43 10.41
C GLY A 187 19.46 -16.16 10.44
N LYS A 188 19.71 -15.23 9.48
CA LYS A 188 18.94 -13.98 9.40
C LYS A 188 17.48 -14.23 9.03
N ARG A 189 17.21 -15.22 8.17
CA ARG A 189 15.84 -15.62 7.85
C ARG A 189 15.11 -16.14 9.09
N LEU A 190 15.78 -16.95 9.90
CA LEU A 190 15.20 -17.48 11.15
C LEU A 190 14.92 -16.36 12.15
N ILE A 191 15.86 -15.42 12.32
CA ILE A 191 15.68 -14.23 13.17
C ILE A 191 14.47 -13.43 12.68
N SER A 192 14.39 -13.19 11.33
CA SER A 192 13.29 -12.42 10.75
C SER A 192 11.93 -13.12 10.97
N LEU A 193 11.88 -14.45 10.85
CA LEU A 193 10.69 -15.24 11.16
C LEU A 193 10.29 -15.07 12.63
N GLY A 194 11.28 -15.14 13.53
CA GLY A 194 11.05 -14.95 14.97
C GLY A 194 10.48 -13.57 15.27
N LEU A 195 11.07 -12.52 14.66
CA LEU A 195 10.61 -11.13 14.87
C LEU A 195 9.20 -10.91 14.30
N LEU A 196 8.91 -11.45 13.10
CA LEU A 196 7.56 -11.37 12.50
C LEU A 196 6.56 -12.17 13.35
N GLY A 197 6.95 -13.34 13.84
CA GLY A 197 6.12 -14.14 14.76
C GLY A 197 5.85 -13.40 16.06
N GLY A 198 6.90 -12.80 16.64
CA GLY A 198 6.76 -11.95 17.84
C GLY A 198 5.83 -10.76 17.60
N TYR A 199 5.92 -10.14 16.43
CA TYR A 199 5.01 -9.06 16.05
C TYR A 199 3.55 -9.54 15.99
N LEU A 200 3.30 -10.73 15.41
CA LEU A 200 1.95 -11.30 15.37
C LEU A 200 1.45 -11.61 16.79
N VAL A 201 2.30 -12.19 17.64
CA VAL A 201 1.93 -12.43 19.04
C VAL A 201 1.56 -11.10 19.72
N PHE A 202 2.41 -10.08 19.57
CA PHE A 202 2.13 -8.75 20.13
C PHE A 202 0.77 -8.21 19.66
N LEU A 203 0.45 -8.32 18.37
CA LEU A 203 -0.81 -7.84 17.82
C LEU A 203 -2.04 -8.49 18.46
N PHE A 204 -1.96 -9.78 18.77
CA PHE A 204 -3.14 -10.52 19.24
C PHE A 204 -3.18 -10.73 20.76
N THR A 205 -2.13 -10.31 21.49
CA THR A 205 -2.08 -10.50 22.94
C THR A 205 -1.93 -9.20 23.72
N ASP A 206 -1.33 -8.16 23.11
CA ASP A 206 -1.03 -6.91 23.80
C ASP A 206 -2.02 -5.82 23.37
N ASN A 207 -2.40 -4.96 24.30
CA ASN A 207 -3.35 -3.88 24.05
C ASN A 207 -2.67 -2.54 23.74
N PHE A 208 -1.35 -2.48 23.77
CA PHE A 208 -0.61 -1.20 23.60
C PHE A 208 -0.91 -0.54 22.25
N HIS A 209 -0.88 -1.32 21.16
CA HIS A 209 -1.12 -0.78 19.81
C HIS A 209 -2.54 -0.23 19.66
N ARG A 210 -3.49 -0.68 20.50
CA ARG A 210 -4.89 -0.24 20.46
C ARG A 210 -5.07 1.20 20.96
N ASN A 211 -4.06 1.77 21.62
CA ASN A 211 -4.05 3.18 22.00
C ASN A 211 -3.71 4.12 20.84
N LEU A 212 -3.28 3.57 19.71
CA LEU A 212 -2.91 4.35 18.53
C LEU A 212 -3.80 3.98 17.35
N THR A 213 -4.58 4.94 16.88
CA THR A 213 -5.47 4.70 15.74
C THR A 213 -4.66 4.26 14.50
N PRO A 214 -5.15 3.25 13.73
CA PRO A 214 -4.48 2.86 12.48
C PRO A 214 -4.47 3.97 11.41
N TRP A 215 -5.23 5.04 11.59
CA TRP A 215 -5.24 6.19 10.70
C TRP A 215 -3.85 6.82 10.51
N ILE A 216 -2.94 6.66 11.49
CA ILE A 216 -1.56 7.17 11.40
C ILE A 216 -0.81 6.57 10.19
N PHE A 217 -1.15 5.33 9.80
CA PHE A 217 -0.55 4.64 8.65
C PHE A 217 -1.21 4.97 7.31
N TYR A 218 -2.37 5.64 7.32
CA TYR A 218 -3.10 5.94 6.08
C TYR A 218 -2.46 7.06 5.27
N GLY A 219 -1.70 7.94 5.93
CA GLY A 219 -1.10 9.11 5.28
C GLY A 219 -2.12 10.14 4.80
N ARG A 220 -3.39 10.02 5.21
CA ARG A 220 -4.48 10.88 4.77
C ARG A 220 -4.86 11.91 5.83
N TYR A 221 -5.00 11.44 7.05
CA TYR A 221 -5.57 12.22 8.15
C TYR A 221 -4.54 13.14 8.77
N SER A 222 -5.00 14.30 9.22
CA SER A 222 -4.18 15.26 9.97
C SER A 222 -3.93 14.75 11.40
N TYR A 223 -2.93 15.31 12.05
CA TYR A 223 -2.70 15.03 13.47
C TYR A 223 -3.90 15.44 14.32
N HIS A 224 -4.53 16.56 13.96
CA HIS A 224 -5.74 17.06 14.62
C HIS A 224 -6.88 16.03 14.52
N ASP A 225 -7.11 15.42 13.33
CA ASP A 225 -8.14 14.38 13.16
C ASP A 225 -7.91 13.19 14.08
N MET A 226 -6.64 12.94 14.47
CA MET A 226 -6.26 11.82 15.32
C MET A 226 -6.16 12.21 16.81
N GLY A 227 -6.47 13.46 17.15
CA GLY A 227 -6.39 13.96 18.52
C GLY A 227 -4.96 14.17 19.02
N LEU A 228 -3.99 14.35 18.09
CA LEU A 228 -2.57 14.48 18.42
C LEU A 228 -2.12 15.94 18.21
N SER A 229 -1.25 16.42 19.06
CA SER A 229 -0.53 17.66 18.80
C SER A 229 0.48 17.45 17.66
N ALA A 230 0.90 18.52 17.00
CA ALA A 230 1.82 18.43 15.87
C ALA A 230 3.15 17.74 16.22
N PRO A 231 3.84 18.06 17.35
CA PRO A 231 5.07 17.37 17.68
C PRO A 231 4.85 15.89 18.06
N GLU A 232 3.77 15.56 18.76
CA GLU A 232 3.43 14.17 19.09
C GLU A 232 3.17 13.37 17.82
N GLY A 233 2.30 13.90 16.94
CA GLY A 233 1.96 13.24 15.69
C GLY A 233 3.19 13.02 14.80
N ALA A 234 4.08 14.02 14.72
CA ALA A 234 5.31 13.92 13.93
C ALA A 234 6.24 12.85 14.52
N ALA A 235 6.40 12.81 15.85
CA ALA A 235 7.23 11.81 16.52
C ALA A 235 6.68 10.38 16.29
N ILE A 236 5.38 10.19 16.49
CA ILE A 236 4.73 8.90 16.28
C ILE A 236 4.86 8.48 14.81
N ARG A 237 4.61 9.41 13.86
CA ARG A 237 4.72 9.12 12.42
C ARG A 237 6.14 8.74 12.02
N LEU A 238 7.15 9.36 12.63
CA LEU A 238 8.55 9.00 12.40
C LEU A 238 8.85 7.57 12.89
N LEU A 239 8.33 7.21 14.06
CA LEU A 239 8.42 5.82 14.56
C LEU A 239 7.69 4.85 13.63
N CYS A 240 6.51 5.23 13.12
CA CYS A 240 5.78 4.42 12.14
C CYS A 240 6.57 4.22 10.85
N TYR A 241 7.29 5.25 10.36
CA TYR A 241 8.19 5.09 9.22
C TYR A 241 9.25 4.01 9.49
N ALA A 242 9.94 4.12 10.63
CA ALA A 242 10.99 3.17 11.00
C ALA A 242 10.41 1.75 11.13
N PHE A 243 9.25 1.64 11.77
CA PHE A 243 8.55 0.37 11.98
C PHE A 243 8.12 -0.27 10.65
N SER A 244 7.52 0.52 9.76
CA SER A 244 7.10 0.02 8.43
C SER A 244 8.30 -0.45 7.60
N PHE A 245 9.42 0.29 7.65
CA PHE A 245 10.66 -0.15 6.98
C PHE A 245 11.18 -1.45 7.58
N LEU A 246 11.17 -1.57 8.91
CA LEU A 246 11.60 -2.80 9.58
C LEU A 246 10.76 -4.00 9.12
N LEU A 247 9.43 -3.88 9.18
CA LEU A 247 8.54 -4.97 8.76
C LEU A 247 8.74 -5.33 7.28
N LEU A 248 8.90 -4.32 6.42
CA LEU A 248 9.20 -4.53 5.00
C LEU A 248 10.49 -5.34 4.82
N PHE A 249 11.58 -4.95 5.49
CA PHE A 249 12.86 -5.64 5.35
C PHE A 249 12.80 -7.06 5.91
N LEU A 250 12.16 -7.27 7.07
CA LEU A 250 11.96 -8.61 7.62
C LEU A 250 11.19 -9.49 6.62
N LEU A 251 10.14 -8.95 6.02
CA LEU A 251 9.34 -9.66 5.02
C LEU A 251 10.19 -10.05 3.79
N LEU A 252 10.97 -9.11 3.26
CA LEU A 252 11.84 -9.38 2.10
C LEU A 252 12.91 -10.44 2.41
N LEU A 253 13.38 -10.53 3.66
CA LEU A 253 14.34 -11.56 4.05
C LEU A 253 13.72 -12.97 4.08
N VAL A 254 12.43 -13.07 4.41
CA VAL A 254 11.73 -14.34 4.64
C VAL A 254 11.11 -14.91 3.36
N LEU A 255 10.51 -14.06 2.51
CA LEU A 255 9.74 -14.49 1.34
C LEU A 255 10.59 -15.34 0.37
N PRO A 256 10.00 -16.39 -0.25
CA PRO A 256 10.74 -17.19 -1.22
C PRO A 256 11.08 -16.41 -2.49
N ASP A 257 12.21 -16.72 -3.09
CA ASP A 257 12.69 -16.13 -4.35
C ASP A 257 12.56 -17.12 -5.54
N SER A 258 11.78 -18.17 -5.35
CA SER A 258 11.45 -19.16 -6.38
C SER A 258 10.02 -18.96 -6.90
N PRO A 259 9.71 -19.43 -8.10
CA PRO A 259 8.35 -19.35 -8.61
C PRO A 259 7.37 -20.12 -7.72
N SER A 260 6.20 -19.57 -7.50
CA SER A 260 5.14 -20.19 -6.73
C SER A 260 3.81 -20.00 -7.49
N ARG A 261 2.79 -20.78 -7.11
CA ARG A 261 1.43 -20.59 -7.68
C ARG A 261 0.91 -19.17 -7.43
N PHE A 262 1.35 -18.55 -6.33
CA PHE A 262 0.94 -17.19 -5.98
C PHE A 262 1.67 -16.11 -6.78
N SER A 263 2.82 -16.41 -7.41
CA SER A 263 3.57 -15.41 -8.20
C SER A 263 2.72 -14.80 -9.32
N VAL A 264 1.73 -15.55 -9.84
CA VAL A 264 0.79 -15.07 -10.87
C VAL A 264 -0.04 -13.89 -10.34
N LEU A 265 -0.44 -13.92 -9.06
CA LEU A 265 -1.16 -12.79 -8.44
C LEU A 265 -0.27 -11.53 -8.42
N GLY A 266 1.03 -11.73 -8.17
CA GLY A 266 2.01 -10.64 -8.19
C GLY A 266 2.18 -9.98 -9.55
N GLU A 267 1.94 -10.72 -10.63
CA GLU A 267 1.93 -10.16 -12.00
C GLU A 267 0.66 -9.36 -12.27
N ARG A 268 -0.46 -9.79 -11.70
CA ARG A 268 -1.81 -9.25 -11.99
C ARG A 268 -2.29 -8.29 -10.91
N THR A 269 -1.39 -7.72 -10.11
CA THR A 269 -1.76 -6.85 -8.98
C THR A 269 -2.66 -5.69 -9.39
N LEU A 270 -2.43 -5.07 -10.56
CA LEU A 270 -3.27 -3.94 -11.01
C LEU A 270 -4.71 -4.38 -11.27
N ALA A 271 -4.91 -5.53 -11.93
CA ALA A 271 -6.24 -6.06 -12.19
C ALA A 271 -6.97 -6.37 -10.88
N ILE A 272 -6.30 -7.08 -9.96
CA ILE A 272 -6.87 -7.42 -8.66
C ILE A 272 -7.18 -6.14 -7.88
N TYR A 273 -6.25 -5.17 -7.88
CA TYR A 273 -6.41 -3.88 -7.22
C TYR A 273 -7.65 -3.13 -7.69
N ILE A 274 -7.97 -3.22 -8.96
CA ILE A 274 -9.14 -2.54 -9.51
C ILE A 274 -10.41 -3.36 -9.24
N CYS A 275 -10.38 -4.65 -9.55
CA CYS A 275 -11.56 -5.51 -9.44
C CYS A 275 -12.06 -5.64 -7.99
N HIS A 276 -11.14 -5.76 -7.00
CA HIS A 276 -11.57 -5.90 -5.61
C HIS A 276 -12.41 -4.72 -5.13
N GLY A 277 -12.08 -3.51 -5.62
CA GLY A 277 -12.83 -2.31 -5.23
C GLY A 277 -14.26 -2.29 -5.76
N TYR A 278 -14.50 -2.86 -6.96
CA TYR A 278 -15.85 -3.01 -7.49
C TYR A 278 -16.63 -4.04 -6.68
N VAL A 279 -16.03 -5.21 -6.43
CA VAL A 279 -16.64 -6.27 -5.62
C VAL A 279 -16.98 -5.73 -4.22
N PHE A 280 -15.99 -5.06 -3.59
CA PHE A 280 -16.19 -4.43 -2.28
C PHE A 280 -17.36 -3.45 -2.31
N SER A 281 -17.42 -2.57 -3.32
CA SER A 281 -18.44 -1.53 -3.41
C SER A 281 -19.85 -2.13 -3.61
N ILE A 282 -19.97 -3.17 -4.44
CA ILE A 282 -21.22 -3.87 -4.64
C ILE A 282 -21.68 -4.55 -3.34
N LEU A 283 -20.77 -5.25 -2.66
CA LEU A 283 -21.11 -5.97 -1.42
C LEU A 283 -21.46 -4.99 -0.30
N ARG A 284 -20.76 -3.86 -0.20
CA ARG A 284 -21.01 -2.90 0.86
C ARG A 284 -22.25 -2.05 0.59
N TYR A 285 -22.27 -1.37 -0.56
CA TYR A 285 -23.31 -0.35 -0.84
C TYR A 285 -24.53 -0.92 -1.56
N GLY A 286 -24.34 -2.00 -2.31
CA GLY A 286 -25.45 -2.65 -3.03
C GLY A 286 -26.24 -3.63 -2.18
N THR A 287 -25.57 -4.31 -1.23
CA THR A 287 -26.24 -5.36 -0.43
C THR A 287 -26.17 -5.12 1.07
N GLY A 288 -25.32 -4.21 1.56
CA GLY A 288 -25.08 -4.01 2.99
C GLY A 288 -24.38 -5.18 3.67
N LEU A 289 -23.86 -6.14 2.91
CA LEU A 289 -23.34 -7.41 3.43
C LEU A 289 -22.08 -7.23 4.28
N LEU A 290 -21.34 -6.12 4.07
CA LEU A 290 -20.10 -5.85 4.80
C LEU A 290 -20.32 -4.96 6.03
N ASP A 291 -21.55 -4.49 6.25
CA ASP A 291 -21.89 -3.72 7.43
C ASP A 291 -22.47 -4.65 8.51
N ASN A 292 -22.01 -4.53 9.73
CA ASN A 292 -22.51 -5.29 10.90
C ASN A 292 -22.21 -6.80 10.89
N VAL A 293 -21.16 -7.26 10.20
CA VAL A 293 -20.79 -8.68 10.24
C VAL A 293 -19.90 -8.94 11.46
N ARG A 294 -20.32 -9.86 12.31
CA ARG A 294 -19.61 -10.22 13.54
C ARG A 294 -19.15 -11.69 13.53
N GLY A 295 -17.92 -11.92 13.98
CA GLY A 295 -17.40 -13.25 14.24
C GLY A 295 -16.96 -14.08 13.04
N ALA A 296 -17.03 -15.40 13.18
CA ALA A 296 -16.50 -16.37 12.22
C ALA A 296 -17.16 -16.32 10.83
N VAL A 297 -18.42 -15.92 10.78
CA VAL A 297 -19.16 -15.77 9.51
C VAL A 297 -18.49 -14.77 8.58
N TYR A 298 -17.90 -13.71 9.15
CA TYR A 298 -17.22 -12.69 8.38
C TYR A 298 -15.95 -13.24 7.69
N PHE A 299 -15.20 -14.10 8.40
CA PHE A 299 -14.01 -14.73 7.80
C PHE A 299 -14.38 -15.65 6.64
N ALA A 300 -15.50 -16.38 6.77
CA ALA A 300 -16.00 -17.22 5.68
C ALA A 300 -16.45 -16.35 4.49
N ALA A 301 -17.10 -15.21 4.75
CA ALA A 301 -17.52 -14.27 3.71
C ALA A 301 -16.31 -13.63 3.01
N ILE A 302 -15.29 -13.21 3.79
CA ILE A 302 -14.03 -12.66 3.23
C ILE A 302 -13.34 -13.72 2.38
N GLY A 303 -13.22 -14.95 2.89
CA GLY A 303 -12.59 -16.04 2.17
C GLY A 303 -13.31 -16.33 0.86
N GLY A 304 -14.64 -16.38 0.89
CA GLY A 304 -15.47 -16.57 -0.30
C GLY A 304 -15.32 -15.42 -1.29
N ALA A 305 -15.44 -14.17 -0.83
CA ALA A 305 -15.29 -12.99 -1.68
C ALA A 305 -13.88 -12.89 -2.26
N GLY A 306 -12.86 -13.21 -1.46
CA GLY A 306 -11.47 -13.22 -1.91
C GLY A 306 -11.20 -14.30 -2.97
N ALA A 307 -11.88 -15.44 -2.88
CA ALA A 307 -11.76 -16.52 -3.86
C ALA A 307 -12.43 -16.17 -5.20
N VAL A 308 -13.45 -15.30 -5.18
CA VAL A 308 -14.17 -14.85 -6.38
C VAL A 308 -13.48 -13.68 -7.08
N UNK A 309 -13.08 -13.20 -6.27
CA UNK A 309 -12.40 -12.07 -6.71
C UNK A 309 -11.17 -12.30 -7.32
#